data_1c0106e25e35bec8ff46132adcadd4c2
#
_entry.id   1c0106e25e35bec8ff46132adcadd4c2
#
_cell.length_a   1.000
_cell.length_b   1.000
_cell.length_c   1.000
_cell.angle_alpha   90.00
_cell.angle_beta   90.00
_cell.angle_gamma   90.00
#
_symmetry.space_group_name_H-M   'P 1'
#
loop_
_entity.id
_entity.type
_entity.pdbx_description
1 polymer ?
#
loop_
_entity_poly.entity_id
_entity_poly.type
_entity_poly.pdbx_seq_one_letter_code
_entity_poly.pdbx_strand_id
1 'polypeptide(L)'
;MANRHPSAIKRARQNVQRHERNSALRSALRTAVKKVMMAVEQADVTAARAELPQAVRALGKATTKGIVHKNYAARKISRLTRKVNALEAT
;
A
#
# COMPACT_ATOMS: atom_id res chain seq x y z
N MET A 1 1.80 -27.46 33.90
CA MET A 1 1.99 -26.13 33.75
C MET A 1 2.81 -25.78 32.51
N ALA A 2 2.36 -24.98 31.84
CA ALA A 2 3.02 -24.64 30.64
C ALA A 2 4.27 -23.82 30.95
N ASN A 3 5.38 -24.35 30.64
CA ASN A 3 6.61 -23.63 30.76
C ASN A 3 6.80 -22.71 29.59
N ARG A 4 6.08 -21.61 29.61
CA ARG A 4 6.27 -20.63 28.58
C ARG A 4 7.58 -19.90 28.81
N HIS A 5 8.47 -20.03 27.87
CA HIS A 5 9.69 -19.26 27.86
C HIS A 5 9.37 -17.78 27.73
N PRO A 6 10.06 -16.91 28.50
CA PRO A 6 9.90 -15.47 28.33
C PRO A 6 10.12 -15.00 26.87
N SER A 7 11.02 -15.65 26.15
CA SER A 7 11.26 -15.34 24.74
C SER A 7 10.07 -15.68 23.86
N ALA A 8 9.33 -16.75 24.18
CA ALA A 8 8.12 -17.12 23.41
C ALA A 8 7.01 -16.11 23.63
N ILE A 9 6.85 -15.62 24.86
CA ILE A 9 5.88 -14.58 25.20
C ILE A 9 6.22 -13.29 24.44
N LYS A 10 7.48 -12.91 24.43
CA LYS A 10 7.97 -11.72 23.73
C LYS A 10 7.71 -11.83 22.22
N ARG A 11 7.99 -12.99 21.61
CA ARG A 11 7.74 -13.23 20.19
C ARG A 11 6.26 -13.12 19.84
N ALA A 12 5.39 -13.69 20.67
CA ALA A 12 3.95 -13.62 20.47
C ALA A 12 3.48 -12.16 20.48
N ARG A 13 3.97 -11.37 21.43
CA ARG A 13 3.65 -9.94 21.53
C ARG A 13 4.13 -9.18 20.29
N GLN A 14 5.36 -9.44 19.87
CA GLN A 14 5.93 -8.80 18.68
C GLN A 14 5.17 -9.16 17.42
N ASN A 15 4.73 -10.42 17.30
CA ASN A 15 3.95 -10.88 16.15
C ASN A 15 2.61 -10.18 16.07
N VAL A 16 1.93 -9.97 17.20
CA VAL A 16 0.66 -9.23 17.25
C VAL A 16 0.90 -7.79 16.81
N GLN A 17 1.93 -7.13 17.34
CA GLN A 17 2.25 -5.76 16.97
C GLN A 17 2.57 -5.61 15.48
N ARG A 18 3.34 -6.54 14.91
CA ARG A 18 3.66 -6.56 13.49
C ARG A 18 2.42 -6.75 12.64
N HIS A 19 1.55 -7.68 13.05
CA HIS A 19 0.31 -7.94 12.32
C HIS A 19 -0.58 -6.70 12.29
N GLU A 20 -0.75 -6.02 13.42
CA GLU A 20 -1.54 -4.81 13.51
C GLU A 20 -0.97 -3.70 12.62
N ARG A 21 0.36 -3.50 12.69
CA ARG A 21 1.04 -2.51 11.86
C ARG A 21 0.89 -2.83 10.36
N ASN A 22 1.09 -4.10 9.99
CA ASN A 22 1.01 -4.53 8.60
C ASN A 22 -0.40 -4.41 8.06
N SER A 23 -1.42 -4.73 8.88
CA SER A 23 -2.82 -4.55 8.50
C SER A 23 -3.15 -3.09 8.24
N ALA A 24 -2.67 -2.19 9.10
CA ALA A 24 -2.87 -0.75 8.95
C ALA A 24 -2.21 -0.24 7.66
N LEU A 25 -0.99 -0.69 7.37
CA LEU A 25 -0.26 -0.30 6.17
C LEU A 25 -0.91 -0.82 4.90
N ARG A 26 -1.41 -2.07 4.91
CA ARG A 26 -2.14 -2.63 3.78
C ARG A 26 -3.44 -1.89 3.52
N SER A 27 -4.14 -1.53 4.58
CA SER A 27 -5.38 -0.77 4.48
C SER A 27 -5.11 0.62 3.89
N ALA A 28 -4.08 1.31 4.36
CA ALA A 28 -3.67 2.61 3.84
C ALA A 28 -3.28 2.51 2.35
N LEU A 29 -2.56 1.44 1.98
CA LEU A 29 -2.17 1.19 0.59
C LEU A 29 -3.39 1.01 -0.30
N ARG A 30 -4.35 0.17 0.12
CA ARG A 30 -5.58 -0.04 -0.65
C ARG A 30 -6.36 1.25 -0.83
N THR A 31 -6.45 2.05 0.22
CA THR A 31 -7.13 3.35 0.18
C THR A 31 -6.47 4.29 -0.82
N ALA A 32 -5.14 4.38 -0.80
CA ALA A 32 -4.40 5.24 -1.72
C ALA A 32 -4.59 4.82 -3.18
N VAL A 33 -4.49 3.52 -3.47
CA VAL A 33 -4.70 2.98 -4.82
C VAL A 33 -6.15 3.20 -5.27
N LYS A 34 -7.11 2.96 -4.39
CA LYS A 34 -8.53 3.14 -4.68
C LYS A 34 -8.85 4.58 -5.05
N LYS A 35 -8.24 5.55 -4.37
CA LYS A 35 -8.45 6.97 -4.69
C LYS A 35 -8.00 7.31 -6.11
N VAL A 36 -6.87 6.78 -6.56
CA VAL A 36 -6.41 6.97 -7.94
C VAL A 36 -7.40 6.35 -8.92
N MET A 37 -7.82 5.10 -8.65
CA MET A 37 -8.74 4.38 -9.54
C MET A 37 -10.08 5.09 -9.65
N MET A 38 -10.61 5.59 -8.54
CA MET A 38 -11.87 6.34 -8.54
C MET A 38 -11.74 7.63 -9.34
N ALA A 39 -10.64 8.35 -9.19
CA ALA A 39 -10.40 9.57 -9.96
C ALA A 39 -10.35 9.28 -11.46
N VAL A 40 -9.71 8.18 -11.85
CA VAL A 40 -9.65 7.75 -13.25
C VAL A 40 -11.04 7.39 -13.78
N GLU A 41 -11.83 6.65 -13.00
CA GLU A 41 -13.20 6.28 -13.39
C GLU A 41 -14.10 7.49 -13.57
N GLN A 42 -13.91 8.50 -12.74
CA GLN A 42 -14.68 9.74 -12.80
C GLN A 42 -14.11 10.73 -13.82
N ALA A 43 -13.06 10.36 -14.53
CA ALA A 43 -12.35 11.21 -15.48
C ALA A 43 -11.91 12.55 -14.86
N ASP A 44 -11.56 12.53 -13.57
CA ASP A 44 -11.09 13.70 -12.84
C ASP A 44 -9.57 13.76 -12.90
N VAL A 45 -9.06 14.49 -13.90
CA VAL A 45 -7.61 14.60 -14.14
C VAL A 45 -6.89 15.23 -12.96
N THR A 46 -7.47 16.28 -12.39
CA THR A 46 -6.87 16.99 -11.25
C THR A 46 -6.70 16.08 -10.05
N ALA A 47 -7.77 15.34 -9.69
CA ALA A 47 -7.72 14.39 -8.58
C ALA A 47 -6.76 13.25 -8.87
N ALA A 48 -6.76 12.71 -10.10
CA ALA A 48 -5.87 11.63 -10.49
C ALA A 48 -4.40 12.04 -10.35
N ARG A 49 -4.05 13.24 -10.79
CA ARG A 49 -2.69 13.78 -10.64
C ARG A 49 -2.31 13.99 -9.19
N ALA A 50 -3.24 14.45 -8.37
CA ALA A 50 -2.98 14.69 -6.95
C ALA A 50 -2.80 13.38 -6.17
N GLU A 51 -3.61 12.34 -6.51
CA GLU A 51 -3.62 11.08 -5.78
C GLU A 51 -2.53 10.11 -6.22
N LEU A 52 -2.06 10.20 -7.47
CA LEU A 52 -1.04 9.28 -7.99
C LEU A 52 0.26 9.30 -7.17
N PRO A 53 0.87 10.47 -6.85
CA PRO A 53 2.08 10.48 -6.02
C PRO A 53 1.86 9.87 -4.64
N GLN A 54 0.68 10.01 -4.06
CA GLN A 54 0.35 9.42 -2.76
C GLN A 54 0.33 7.89 -2.86
N ALA A 55 -0.24 7.35 -3.92
CA ALA A 55 -0.24 5.89 -4.15
C ALA A 55 1.18 5.37 -4.38
N VAL A 56 2.00 6.09 -5.13
CA VAL A 56 3.40 5.72 -5.37
C VAL A 56 4.18 5.69 -4.05
N ARG A 57 4.00 6.68 -3.20
CA ARG A 57 4.63 6.71 -1.87
C ARG A 57 4.18 5.55 -1.00
N ALA A 58 2.87 5.25 -1.00
CA ALA A 58 2.31 4.16 -0.21
C ALA A 58 2.89 2.81 -0.67
N LEU A 59 3.02 2.60 -1.98
CA LEU A 59 3.64 1.40 -2.54
C LEU A 59 5.11 1.30 -2.18
N GLY A 60 5.83 2.41 -2.23
CA GLY A 60 7.24 2.47 -1.83
C GLY A 60 7.44 2.13 -0.37
N LYS A 61 6.63 2.70 0.51
CA LYS A 61 6.67 2.39 1.94
C LYS A 61 6.35 0.93 2.21
N ALA A 62 5.32 0.40 1.55
CA ALA A 62 4.93 -1.01 1.70
C ALA A 62 6.05 -1.95 1.27
N THR A 63 6.78 -1.61 0.21
CA THR A 63 7.94 -2.37 -0.25
C THR A 63 9.07 -2.34 0.78
N THR A 64 9.40 -1.14 1.29
CA THR A 64 10.44 -0.96 2.29
C THR A 64 10.13 -1.72 3.57
N LYS A 65 8.87 -1.77 3.97
CA LYS A 65 8.43 -2.49 5.17
C LYS A 65 8.25 -3.99 4.93
N GLY A 66 8.45 -4.47 3.72
CA GLY A 66 8.32 -5.88 3.38
C GLY A 66 6.88 -6.39 3.29
N ILE A 67 5.91 -5.50 3.16
CA ILE A 67 4.49 -5.88 3.09
C ILE A 67 4.12 -6.37 1.70
N VAL A 68 4.69 -5.76 0.67
CA VAL A 68 4.52 -6.18 -0.71
C VAL A 68 5.88 -6.35 -1.36
N HIS A 69 5.94 -7.25 -2.35
CA HIS A 69 7.17 -7.46 -3.10
C HIS A 69 7.41 -6.28 -4.06
N LYS A 70 8.69 -5.97 -4.29
CA LYS A 70 9.07 -4.87 -5.19
C LYS A 70 8.49 -5.00 -6.59
N ASN A 71 8.36 -6.23 -7.09
CA ASN A 71 7.79 -6.47 -8.41
C ASN A 71 6.29 -6.14 -8.46
N TYR A 72 5.57 -6.45 -7.39
CA TYR A 72 4.16 -6.07 -7.26
C TYR A 72 4.01 -4.55 -7.28
N ALA A 73 4.82 -3.86 -6.47
CA ALA A 73 4.79 -2.40 -6.40
C ALA A 73 5.13 -1.77 -7.76
N ALA A 74 6.15 -2.26 -8.43
CA ALA A 74 6.57 -1.75 -9.74
C ALA A 74 5.46 -1.90 -10.78
N ARG A 75 4.80 -3.06 -10.82
CA ARG A 75 3.69 -3.31 -11.75
C ARG A 75 2.50 -2.40 -11.46
N LYS A 76 2.18 -2.24 -10.17
CA LYS A 76 1.06 -1.40 -9.75
C LYS A 76 1.31 0.06 -10.10
N ILE A 77 2.51 0.55 -9.82
CA ILE A 77 2.91 1.92 -10.17
C ILE A 77 2.83 2.15 -11.68
N SER A 78 3.34 1.21 -12.46
CA SER A 78 3.32 1.29 -13.92
C SER A 78 1.89 1.36 -14.45
N ARG A 79 1.01 0.49 -13.96
CA ARG A 79 -0.40 0.45 -14.40
C ARG A 79 -1.14 1.71 -14.02
N LEU A 80 -0.98 2.19 -12.79
CA LEU A 80 -1.63 3.41 -12.33
C LEU A 80 -1.15 4.62 -13.12
N THR A 81 0.15 4.72 -13.34
CA THR A 81 0.76 5.81 -14.12
C THR A 81 0.21 5.84 -15.54
N ARG A 82 0.12 4.69 -16.18
CA ARG A 82 -0.42 4.59 -17.54
C ARG A 82 -1.88 5.03 -17.60
N LYS A 83 -2.69 4.64 -16.62
CA LYS A 83 -4.09 5.03 -16.58
C LYS A 83 -4.26 6.53 -16.40
N VAL A 84 -3.46 7.15 -15.55
CA VAL A 84 -3.51 8.59 -15.34
C VAL A 84 -3.01 9.32 -16.58
N ASN A 85 -1.94 8.86 -17.20
CA ASN A 85 -1.42 9.46 -18.43
C ASN A 85 -2.41 9.34 -19.58
N ALA A 86 -3.11 8.21 -19.72
CA ALA A 86 -4.13 8.03 -20.72
C ALA A 86 -5.30 9.00 -20.52
N LEU A 87 -5.68 9.24 -19.27
CA LEU A 87 -6.71 10.19 -18.91
C LEU A 87 -6.31 11.62 -19.29
N GLU A 88 -5.07 11.98 -19.04
CA GLU A 88 -4.53 13.30 -19.38
C GLU A 88 -4.45 13.51 -20.91
N ALA A 89 -4.23 12.45 -21.66
CA ALA A 89 -4.11 12.51 -23.11
C ALA A 89 -5.45 12.71 -23.82
N THR A 90 -6.56 12.47 -23.14
CA THR A 90 -7.89 12.76 -23.68
C THR A 90 -8.36 14.14 -23.27
#